data_bd3ee85711788b113ddb460c3ba1a34e
#
_entry.id   bd3ee85711788b113ddb460c3ba1a34e
#
_cell.length_a   1.000
_cell.length_b   1.000
_cell.length_c   1.000
_cell.angle_alpha   90.00
_cell.angle_beta   90.00
_cell.angle_gamma   90.00
#
_symmetry.space_group_name_H-M   'P 1'
#
loop_
_entity.id
_entity.type
_entity.pdbx_description
1 polymer ?
#
loop_
_entity_poly.entity_id
_entity_poly.type
_entity_poly.pdbx_seq_one_letter_code
_entity_poly.pdbx_strand_id
1 'polypeptide(L)'
;PFPVKIEKGEKVNQKIELKVEGDFALEKDDNDQIVITIHPEKILEIPMIGIGRSTRQEHLTKKEIQNLKNLRFDHYRVDLFLFRSDWRSKAKLAANEAVRLEYPLEFALFFDDNALNQSAEFIDWISAVRPDIALITLFHNTISSTPDLLTDTIAPLFKKALPGVKTGCGTNANFAQLNRNRPESIHNDYICYSIHPQEHASDNTTLVE
;
A
#
# COMPACT_ATOMS: atom_id res chain seq x y z
N PRO A 1 22.20 17.91 -9.41
CA PRO A 1 23.00 18.35 -10.56
C PRO A 1 22.14 19.24 -11.43
N PHE A 2 22.62 20.43 -11.72
CA PHE A 2 21.94 21.34 -12.61
C PHE A 2 22.20 20.93 -14.06
N PRO A 3 21.24 21.12 -15.00
CA PRO A 3 21.49 20.85 -16.40
C PRO A 3 22.64 21.74 -16.90
N VAL A 4 23.68 21.14 -17.42
CA VAL A 4 24.80 21.83 -18.03
C VAL A 4 24.55 21.85 -19.53
N LYS A 5 24.66 23.05 -20.15
CA LYS A 5 24.54 23.19 -21.60
C LYS A 5 25.82 22.68 -22.25
N ILE A 6 25.68 21.71 -23.16
CA ILE A 6 26.79 21.13 -23.92
C ILE A 6 26.66 21.62 -25.36
N GLU A 7 27.71 22.24 -25.90
CA GLU A 7 27.69 22.71 -27.28
C GLU A 7 27.93 21.57 -28.28
N LYS A 8 27.48 21.74 -29.51
CA LYS A 8 27.63 20.74 -30.56
C LYS A 8 29.10 20.44 -30.85
N GLY A 9 29.53 19.20 -30.62
CA GLY A 9 30.90 18.74 -30.84
C GLY A 9 31.79 18.76 -29.57
N GLU A 10 31.27 19.22 -28.45
CA GLU A 10 31.98 19.18 -27.17
C GLU A 10 32.01 17.73 -26.65
N LYS A 11 33.21 17.27 -26.24
CA LYS A 11 33.38 15.95 -25.63
C LYS A 11 33.33 16.08 -24.11
N VAL A 12 32.33 15.49 -23.48
CA VAL A 12 32.25 15.40 -22.02
C VAL A 12 32.87 14.10 -21.54
N ASN A 13 33.92 14.21 -20.71
CA ASN A 13 34.49 13.06 -20.04
C ASN A 13 34.16 13.17 -18.54
N GLN A 14 33.55 12.14 -18.00
CA GLN A 14 33.30 12.03 -16.57
C GLN A 14 34.05 10.81 -16.04
N LYS A 15 34.73 10.97 -14.89
CA LYS A 15 35.38 9.87 -14.19
C LYS A 15 34.85 9.83 -12.77
N ILE A 16 34.41 8.66 -12.34
CA ILE A 16 34.11 8.38 -10.95
C ILE A 16 35.21 7.44 -10.45
N GLU A 17 35.84 7.80 -9.37
CA GLU A 17 36.90 7.01 -8.72
C GLU A 17 36.39 6.65 -7.31
N LEU A 18 36.16 5.35 -7.05
CA LEU A 18 35.85 4.83 -5.74
C LEU A 18 37.15 4.32 -5.10
N LYS A 19 37.57 4.94 -4.01
CA LYS A 19 38.70 4.48 -3.22
C LYS A 19 38.20 3.94 -1.90
N VAL A 20 38.47 2.66 -1.65
CA VAL A 20 38.13 2.01 -0.39
C VAL A 20 39.41 1.86 0.41
N GLU A 21 39.46 2.46 1.60
CA GLU A 21 40.62 2.41 2.50
C GLU A 21 40.19 1.65 3.78
N GLY A 22 40.95 0.62 4.13
CA GLY A 22 40.75 -0.20 5.33
C GLY A 22 41.31 -1.60 5.16
N ASP A 23 41.60 -2.27 6.27
CA ASP A 23 41.95 -3.67 6.27
C ASP A 23 40.66 -4.51 6.14
N PHE A 24 40.34 -4.94 4.94
CA PHE A 24 39.26 -5.87 4.67
C PHE A 24 39.82 -7.27 4.64
N ALA A 25 39.74 -7.98 5.74
CA ALA A 25 39.87 -9.43 5.72
C ALA A 25 38.59 -9.98 5.08
N LEU A 26 38.66 -10.33 3.80
CA LEU A 26 37.67 -11.21 3.21
C LEU A 26 37.92 -12.58 3.85
N GLU A 27 37.19 -12.89 4.92
CA GLU A 27 37.05 -14.28 5.33
C GLU A 27 36.35 -15.00 4.16
N LYS A 28 37.14 -15.74 3.38
CA LYS A 28 36.59 -16.73 2.48
C LYS A 28 35.96 -17.80 3.37
N ASP A 29 34.66 -17.72 3.52
CA ASP A 29 33.89 -18.85 4.03
C ASP A 29 33.87 -19.91 2.90
N ASP A 30 34.81 -20.88 2.97
CA ASP A 30 34.90 -21.99 2.03
C ASP A 30 33.74 -22.99 2.18
N ASN A 31 32.72 -22.62 2.94
CA ASN A 31 31.55 -23.46 3.20
C ASN A 31 30.35 -22.93 2.40
N ASP A 32 30.15 -23.49 1.21
CA ASP A 32 28.93 -23.30 0.38
C ASP A 32 27.63 -23.81 1.06
N GLN A 33 27.67 -24.05 2.36
CA GLN A 33 26.50 -24.49 3.11
C GLN A 33 25.69 -23.28 3.60
N ILE A 34 24.48 -23.17 3.11
CA ILE A 34 23.49 -22.23 3.68
C ILE A 34 23.13 -22.73 5.08
N VAL A 35 23.59 -22.02 6.10
CA VAL A 35 23.24 -22.30 7.49
C VAL A 35 22.05 -21.44 7.89
N ILE A 36 20.92 -22.09 8.18
CA ILE A 36 19.74 -21.42 8.73
C ILE A 36 19.75 -21.60 10.24
N THR A 37 19.94 -20.52 11.01
CA THR A 37 19.87 -20.54 12.46
C THR A 37 18.49 -20.04 12.92
N ILE A 38 17.76 -20.89 13.62
CA ILE A 38 16.47 -20.52 14.21
C ILE A 38 16.72 -20.08 15.66
N HIS A 39 16.25 -18.88 16.00
CA HIS A 39 16.32 -18.31 17.33
C HIS A 39 14.93 -18.34 17.99
N PRO A 40 14.54 -19.46 18.63
CA PRO A 40 13.18 -19.61 19.19
C PRO A 40 12.89 -18.65 20.35
N GLU A 41 13.92 -18.05 20.94
CA GLU A 41 13.80 -17.02 21.99
C GLU A 41 13.45 -15.63 21.45
N LYS A 42 13.57 -15.41 20.13
CA LYS A 42 13.23 -14.14 19.47
C LYS A 42 11.88 -14.28 18.77
N ILE A 43 10.81 -14.06 19.51
CA ILE A 43 9.47 -14.04 18.97
C ILE A 43 9.17 -12.62 18.50
N LEU A 44 8.97 -12.45 17.18
CA LEU A 44 8.48 -11.22 16.58
C LEU A 44 7.07 -11.47 16.07
N GLU A 45 6.16 -10.55 16.36
CA GLU A 45 4.83 -10.59 15.76
C GLU A 45 4.93 -10.32 14.25
N ILE A 46 4.33 -11.19 13.46
CA ILE A 46 4.21 -10.98 12.03
C ILE A 46 3.18 -9.85 11.81
N PRO A 47 3.48 -8.83 11.00
CA PRO A 47 2.51 -7.80 10.69
C PRO A 47 1.28 -8.40 9.98
N MET A 48 0.14 -7.75 10.12
CA MET A 48 -1.09 -8.15 9.43
C MET A 48 -0.86 -8.22 7.92
N ILE A 49 -1.24 -9.34 7.32
CA ILE A 49 -1.10 -9.59 5.88
C ILE A 49 -2.48 -9.62 5.24
N GLY A 50 -2.73 -8.68 4.34
CA GLY A 50 -3.96 -8.63 3.57
C GLY A 50 -3.82 -9.14 2.15
N ILE A 51 -4.95 -9.41 1.51
CA ILE A 51 -5.03 -9.73 0.09
C ILE A 51 -5.93 -8.74 -0.65
N GLY A 52 -5.45 -8.23 -1.79
CA GLY A 52 -6.23 -7.32 -2.63
C GLY A 52 -7.25 -8.05 -3.52
N ARG A 53 -8.47 -7.52 -3.57
CA ARG A 53 -9.49 -7.96 -4.50
C ARG A 53 -9.06 -7.66 -5.94
N SER A 54 -9.18 -8.65 -6.83
CA SER A 54 -8.95 -8.42 -8.27
C SER A 54 -9.93 -7.40 -8.83
N THR A 55 -9.43 -6.40 -9.54
CA THR A 55 -10.25 -5.41 -10.27
C THR A 55 -10.84 -5.96 -11.57
N ARG A 56 -10.36 -7.11 -12.04
CA ARG A 56 -10.77 -7.75 -13.32
C ARG A 56 -11.84 -8.81 -13.14
N GLN A 57 -12.11 -9.26 -11.91
CA GLN A 57 -13.01 -10.36 -11.64
C GLN A 57 -14.33 -9.85 -11.06
N GLU A 58 -15.44 -10.34 -11.60
CA GLU A 58 -16.77 -9.94 -11.12
C GLU A 58 -17.13 -10.62 -9.81
N HIS A 59 -16.85 -11.93 -9.66
CA HIS A 59 -17.19 -12.71 -8.48
C HIS A 59 -16.13 -13.75 -8.16
N LEU A 60 -15.90 -13.99 -6.86
CA LEU A 60 -15.14 -15.15 -6.40
C LEU A 60 -16.00 -16.41 -6.48
N THR A 61 -15.46 -17.44 -7.11
CA THR A 61 -16.06 -18.79 -7.13
C THR A 61 -15.98 -19.44 -5.75
N LYS A 62 -16.76 -20.52 -5.55
CA LYS A 62 -16.69 -21.29 -4.29
C LYS A 62 -15.29 -21.85 -4.03
N LYS A 63 -14.59 -22.29 -5.08
CA LYS A 63 -13.22 -22.84 -4.98
C LYS A 63 -12.21 -21.76 -4.59
N GLU A 64 -12.30 -20.57 -5.17
CA GLU A 64 -11.44 -19.44 -4.82
C GLU A 64 -11.64 -18.99 -3.38
N ILE A 65 -12.89 -18.87 -2.92
CA ILE A 65 -13.21 -18.59 -1.51
C ILE A 65 -12.54 -19.61 -0.60
N GLN A 66 -12.69 -20.91 -0.89
CA GLN A 66 -12.09 -21.95 -0.06
C GLN A 66 -10.55 -21.88 -0.05
N ASN A 67 -9.94 -21.62 -1.21
CA ASN A 67 -8.50 -21.48 -1.31
C ASN A 67 -7.98 -20.27 -0.51
N LEU A 68 -8.67 -19.12 -0.63
CA LEU A 68 -8.29 -17.90 0.11
C LEU A 68 -8.45 -18.09 1.62
N LYS A 69 -9.52 -18.73 2.10
CA LYS A 69 -9.69 -19.05 3.53
C LYS A 69 -8.56 -19.93 4.08
N ASN A 70 -8.03 -20.84 3.29
CA ASN A 70 -6.93 -21.72 3.69
C ASN A 70 -5.61 -20.94 3.87
N LEU A 71 -5.45 -19.78 3.22
CA LEU A 71 -4.25 -18.93 3.32
C LEU A 71 -4.23 -18.04 4.56
N ARG A 72 -5.37 -17.88 5.25
CA ARG A 72 -5.51 -17.17 6.55
C ARG A 72 -4.96 -15.74 6.51
N PHE A 73 -5.43 -14.93 5.56
CA PHE A 73 -5.14 -13.50 5.54
C PHE A 73 -5.87 -12.78 6.68
N ASP A 74 -5.33 -11.64 7.10
CA ASP A 74 -5.92 -10.84 8.19
C ASP A 74 -6.98 -9.87 7.70
N HIS A 75 -6.96 -9.46 6.42
CA HIS A 75 -7.96 -8.56 5.83
C HIS A 75 -8.06 -8.72 4.31
N TYR A 76 -9.17 -8.22 3.77
CA TYR A 76 -9.50 -8.23 2.34
C TYR A 76 -9.57 -6.80 1.82
N ARG A 77 -8.57 -6.37 1.04
CA ARG A 77 -8.45 -5.00 0.52
C ARG A 77 -9.27 -4.82 -0.74
N VAL A 78 -9.99 -3.70 -0.79
CA VAL A 78 -10.82 -3.28 -1.93
C VAL A 78 -10.54 -1.84 -2.29
N ASP A 79 -10.18 -1.60 -3.55
CA ASP A 79 -10.01 -0.26 -4.08
C ASP A 79 -11.36 0.28 -4.58
N LEU A 80 -11.83 1.39 -4.02
CA LEU A 80 -13.09 2.04 -4.35
C LEU A 80 -12.86 3.46 -4.87
N PHE A 81 -13.28 3.69 -6.09
CA PHE A 81 -13.22 5.02 -6.73
C PHE A 81 -14.57 5.71 -6.51
N LEU A 82 -14.68 6.53 -5.47
CA LEU A 82 -15.94 7.11 -5.00
C LEU A 82 -16.58 8.10 -5.98
N PHE A 83 -15.82 8.63 -6.90
CA PHE A 83 -16.29 9.47 -8.01
C PHE A 83 -16.94 8.67 -9.15
N ARG A 84 -16.88 7.33 -9.16
CA ARG A 84 -17.52 6.48 -10.15
C ARG A 84 -18.92 6.08 -9.69
N SER A 85 -19.88 6.04 -10.62
CA SER A 85 -21.27 5.66 -10.31
C SER A 85 -21.42 4.22 -9.83
N ASP A 86 -20.47 3.34 -10.12
CA ASP A 86 -20.52 1.91 -9.80
C ASP A 86 -19.90 1.55 -8.43
N TRP A 87 -19.38 2.53 -7.68
CA TRP A 87 -18.69 2.24 -6.42
C TRP A 87 -19.55 1.51 -5.40
N ARG A 88 -20.85 1.84 -5.30
CA ARG A 88 -21.77 1.19 -4.34
C ARG A 88 -21.97 -0.29 -4.65
N SER A 89 -22.09 -0.64 -5.93
CA SER A 89 -22.23 -2.04 -6.34
C SER A 89 -20.94 -2.83 -6.07
N LYS A 90 -19.78 -2.24 -6.31
CA LYS A 90 -18.48 -2.84 -6.01
C LYS A 90 -18.26 -3.00 -4.50
N ALA A 91 -18.60 -1.98 -3.70
CA ALA A 91 -18.52 -2.06 -2.24
C ALA A 91 -19.44 -3.17 -1.68
N LYS A 92 -20.67 -3.27 -2.17
CA LYS A 92 -21.61 -4.33 -1.76
C LYS A 92 -21.11 -5.71 -2.13
N LEU A 93 -20.56 -5.87 -3.34
CA LEU A 93 -19.97 -7.13 -3.79
C LEU A 93 -18.81 -7.55 -2.88
N ALA A 94 -17.90 -6.62 -2.61
CA ALA A 94 -16.76 -6.86 -1.73
C ALA A 94 -17.18 -7.20 -0.30
N ALA A 95 -18.19 -6.52 0.25
CA ALA A 95 -18.73 -6.83 1.56
C ALA A 95 -19.31 -8.26 1.62
N ASN A 96 -20.03 -8.69 0.58
CA ASN A 96 -20.55 -10.06 0.49
C ASN A 96 -19.42 -11.11 0.36
N GLU A 97 -18.36 -10.79 -0.38
CA GLU A 97 -17.19 -11.67 -0.49
C GLU A 97 -16.44 -11.76 0.84
N ALA A 98 -16.23 -10.63 1.53
CA ALA A 98 -15.59 -10.55 2.84
C ALA A 98 -16.30 -11.40 3.90
N VAL A 99 -17.63 -11.35 3.95
CA VAL A 99 -18.43 -12.23 4.83
C VAL A 99 -18.19 -13.71 4.52
N ARG A 100 -18.12 -14.09 3.23
CA ARG A 100 -17.87 -15.49 2.83
C ARG A 100 -16.44 -15.92 3.12
N LEU A 101 -15.47 -14.99 3.04
CA LEU A 101 -14.07 -15.21 3.37
C LEU A 101 -13.84 -15.23 4.89
N GLU A 102 -14.72 -14.63 5.68
CA GLU A 102 -14.53 -14.36 7.10
C GLU A 102 -13.33 -13.43 7.37
N TYR A 103 -13.12 -12.47 6.47
CA TYR A 103 -12.08 -11.45 6.57
C TYR A 103 -12.71 -10.07 6.73
N PRO A 104 -12.21 -9.23 7.64
CA PRO A 104 -12.56 -7.83 7.67
C PRO A 104 -12.05 -7.10 6.41
N LEU A 105 -12.70 -6.01 6.05
CA LEU A 105 -12.35 -5.22 4.87
C LEU A 105 -11.26 -4.19 5.16
N GLU A 106 -10.35 -4.01 4.22
CA GLU A 106 -9.60 -2.78 4.04
C GLU A 106 -10.18 -2.03 2.85
N PHE A 107 -10.68 -0.81 3.07
CA PHE A 107 -11.11 0.06 1.99
C PHE A 107 -10.02 1.06 1.61
N ALA A 108 -9.48 0.95 0.41
CA ALA A 108 -8.67 1.98 -0.22
C ALA A 108 -9.60 2.91 -1.02
N LEU A 109 -9.86 4.10 -0.49
CA LEU A 109 -10.84 5.06 -1.01
C LEU A 109 -10.14 6.10 -1.87
N PHE A 110 -10.54 6.18 -3.14
CA PHE A 110 -10.06 7.17 -4.09
C PHE A 110 -11.10 8.26 -4.28
N PHE A 111 -10.73 9.47 -3.92
CA PHE A 111 -11.55 10.69 -4.01
C PHE A 111 -11.14 11.55 -5.21
N ASP A 112 -12.05 12.38 -5.68
CA ASP A 112 -11.77 13.55 -6.50
C ASP A 112 -11.99 14.84 -5.71
N ASP A 113 -12.11 15.98 -6.40
CA ASP A 113 -12.30 17.28 -5.77
C ASP A 113 -13.62 17.41 -4.96
N ASN A 114 -14.55 16.46 -5.10
CA ASN A 114 -15.81 16.40 -4.35
C ASN A 114 -15.74 15.50 -3.10
N ALA A 115 -14.58 15.38 -2.49
CA ALA A 115 -14.28 14.45 -1.41
C ALA A 115 -15.24 14.54 -0.20
N LEU A 116 -15.71 15.75 0.15
CA LEU A 116 -16.65 15.94 1.26
C LEU A 116 -17.99 15.21 1.03
N ASN A 117 -18.60 15.38 -0.15
CA ASN A 117 -19.85 14.70 -0.46
C ASN A 117 -19.64 13.19 -0.61
N GLN A 118 -18.56 12.77 -1.27
CA GLN A 118 -18.21 11.37 -1.44
C GLN A 118 -17.98 10.66 -0.11
N SER A 119 -17.33 11.32 0.85
CA SER A 119 -17.12 10.77 2.19
C SER A 119 -18.45 10.64 2.95
N ALA A 120 -19.33 11.64 2.87
CA ALA A 120 -20.66 11.56 3.49
C ALA A 120 -21.48 10.41 2.92
N GLU A 121 -21.54 10.26 1.60
CA GLU A 121 -22.25 9.16 0.93
C GLU A 121 -21.68 7.77 1.29
N PHE A 122 -20.36 7.68 1.45
CA PHE A 122 -19.73 6.42 1.84
C PHE A 122 -20.00 6.10 3.32
N ILE A 123 -19.96 7.10 4.21
CA ILE A 123 -20.33 6.94 5.63
C ILE A 123 -21.79 6.50 5.77
N ASP A 124 -22.70 7.08 5.00
CA ASP A 124 -24.11 6.65 4.98
C ASP A 124 -24.25 5.19 4.53
N TRP A 125 -23.52 4.80 3.48
CA TRP A 125 -23.51 3.43 2.99
C TRP A 125 -22.98 2.45 4.05
N ILE A 126 -21.86 2.77 4.72
CA ILE A 126 -21.31 1.94 5.81
C ILE A 126 -22.30 1.81 6.96
N SER A 127 -22.97 2.90 7.34
CA SER A 127 -23.95 2.93 8.42
C SER A 127 -25.15 2.01 8.13
N ALA A 128 -25.55 1.91 6.86
CA ALA A 128 -26.62 1.06 6.41
C ALA A 128 -26.22 -0.42 6.28
N VAL A 129 -25.04 -0.70 5.72
CA VAL A 129 -24.58 -2.06 5.40
C VAL A 129 -23.86 -2.71 6.60
N ARG A 130 -23.14 -1.91 7.40
CA ARG A 130 -22.37 -2.33 8.58
C ARG A 130 -21.37 -3.46 8.28
N PRO A 131 -20.53 -3.31 7.26
CA PRO A 131 -19.50 -4.30 6.98
C PRO A 131 -18.45 -4.31 8.12
N ASP A 132 -17.81 -5.45 8.31
CA ASP A 132 -16.64 -5.54 9.20
C ASP A 132 -15.44 -4.88 8.52
N ILE A 133 -14.85 -3.84 9.15
CA ILE A 133 -13.80 -3.00 8.58
C ILE A 133 -12.58 -3.00 9.50
N ALA A 134 -11.44 -3.42 8.98
CA ALA A 134 -10.15 -3.34 9.66
C ALA A 134 -9.47 -1.97 9.45
N LEU A 135 -9.43 -1.51 8.19
CA LEU A 135 -8.62 -0.37 7.78
C LEU A 135 -9.35 0.48 6.74
N ILE A 136 -9.09 1.80 6.76
CA ILE A 136 -9.47 2.73 5.70
C ILE A 136 -8.23 3.51 5.27
N THR A 137 -7.91 3.50 3.98
CA THR A 137 -6.81 4.27 3.40
C THR A 137 -7.36 5.31 2.44
N LEU A 138 -6.88 6.54 2.56
CA LEU A 138 -7.38 7.69 1.78
C LEU A 138 -6.40 8.04 0.67
N PHE A 139 -6.88 8.08 -0.56
CA PHE A 139 -6.13 8.48 -1.75
C PHE A 139 -6.90 9.51 -2.56
N HIS A 140 -6.17 10.33 -3.30
CA HIS A 140 -6.76 11.21 -4.31
C HIS A 140 -6.57 10.59 -5.71
N ASN A 141 -7.55 10.83 -6.59
CA ASN A 141 -7.56 10.23 -7.94
C ASN A 141 -6.39 10.69 -8.82
N THR A 142 -5.99 11.96 -8.72
CA THR A 142 -4.96 12.57 -9.59
C THR A 142 -3.71 13.02 -8.84
N ILE A 143 -3.76 13.10 -7.51
CA ILE A 143 -2.64 13.53 -6.68
C ILE A 143 -1.98 12.29 -6.09
N SER A 144 -0.69 12.10 -6.36
CA SER A 144 0.02 10.85 -6.02
C SER A 144 0.16 10.59 -4.52
N SER A 145 0.32 11.64 -3.71
CA SER A 145 0.30 11.53 -2.25
C SER A 145 -1.00 12.11 -1.71
N THR A 146 -1.52 11.54 -0.64
CA THR A 146 -2.75 12.01 -0.01
C THR A 146 -2.66 13.49 0.35
N PRO A 147 -3.52 14.37 -0.20
CA PRO A 147 -3.48 15.80 0.08
C PRO A 147 -4.05 16.15 1.47
N ASP A 148 -3.68 17.32 2.00
CA ASP A 148 -4.08 17.78 3.34
C ASP A 148 -5.61 17.83 3.53
N LEU A 149 -6.37 18.16 2.50
CA LEU A 149 -7.84 18.09 2.57
C LEU A 149 -8.34 16.72 3.06
N LEU A 150 -7.75 15.63 2.56
CA LEU A 150 -8.16 14.27 2.96
C LEU A 150 -7.66 13.93 4.37
N THR A 151 -6.46 14.37 4.73
CA THR A 151 -5.87 14.05 6.04
C THR A 151 -6.46 14.89 7.16
N ASP A 152 -6.76 16.18 6.92
CA ASP A 152 -7.17 17.13 7.97
C ASP A 152 -8.68 17.31 8.08
N THR A 153 -9.40 17.02 6.99
CA THR A 153 -10.86 17.17 6.96
C THR A 153 -11.58 15.84 6.88
N ILE A 154 -11.18 14.96 5.97
CA ILE A 154 -11.90 13.71 5.71
C ILE A 154 -11.54 12.62 6.72
N ALA A 155 -10.28 12.45 7.09
CA ALA A 155 -9.88 11.43 8.08
C ALA A 155 -10.59 11.61 9.44
N PRO A 156 -10.74 12.83 10.01
CA PRO A 156 -11.53 13.03 11.22
C PRO A 156 -13.01 12.63 11.10
N LEU A 157 -13.62 12.79 9.90
CA LEU A 157 -15.00 12.34 9.68
C LEU A 157 -15.12 10.81 9.78
N PHE A 158 -14.18 10.09 9.19
CA PHE A 158 -14.12 8.62 9.31
C PHE A 158 -13.86 8.17 10.74
N LYS A 159 -12.93 8.79 11.45
CA LYS A 159 -12.67 8.47 12.87
C LYS A 159 -13.89 8.68 13.75
N LYS A 160 -14.68 9.73 13.48
CA LYS A 160 -15.93 10.00 14.18
C LYS A 160 -17.02 8.98 13.85
N ALA A 161 -17.15 8.62 12.57
CA ALA A 161 -18.18 7.69 12.09
C ALA A 161 -17.88 6.23 12.45
N LEU A 162 -16.61 5.86 12.53
CA LEU A 162 -16.10 4.50 12.75
C LEU A 162 -15.07 4.46 13.89
N PRO A 163 -15.49 4.65 15.14
CA PRO A 163 -14.58 4.58 16.27
C PRO A 163 -13.87 3.21 16.33
N GLY A 164 -12.54 3.23 16.40
CA GLY A 164 -11.72 2.02 16.46
C GLY A 164 -11.21 1.50 15.10
N VAL A 165 -11.75 1.98 13.97
CA VAL A 165 -11.19 1.67 12.64
C VAL A 165 -10.00 2.58 12.36
N LYS A 166 -8.85 1.99 12.03
CA LYS A 166 -7.64 2.76 11.68
C LYS A 166 -7.79 3.42 10.32
N THR A 167 -7.48 4.73 10.28
CA THR A 167 -7.51 5.51 9.05
C THR A 167 -6.09 5.92 8.66
N GLY A 168 -5.68 5.64 7.43
CA GLY A 168 -4.35 5.91 6.92
C GLY A 168 -4.34 6.79 5.68
N CYS A 169 -3.15 7.28 5.37
CA CYS A 169 -2.84 8.07 4.19
C CYS A 169 -1.52 7.62 3.57
N GLY A 170 -1.08 8.26 2.50
CA GLY A 170 0.21 7.97 1.89
C GLY A 170 0.17 8.04 0.38
N THR A 171 0.69 7.05 -0.30
CA THR A 171 0.67 6.97 -1.77
C THR A 171 0.40 5.55 -2.24
N ASN A 172 -0.31 5.42 -3.35
CA ASN A 172 -0.41 4.16 -4.09
C ASN A 172 0.74 3.97 -5.10
N ALA A 173 1.67 4.92 -5.14
CA ALA A 173 2.94 4.84 -5.87
C ALA A 173 4.06 4.32 -4.95
N ASN A 174 5.30 4.36 -5.43
CA ASN A 174 6.46 3.87 -4.70
C ASN A 174 6.92 4.80 -3.57
N PHE A 175 7.86 4.33 -2.75
CA PHE A 175 8.43 5.06 -1.63
C PHE A 175 9.06 6.41 -2.02
N ALA A 176 9.68 6.51 -3.21
CA ALA A 176 10.27 7.77 -3.67
C ALA A 176 9.23 8.89 -3.81
N GLN A 177 7.99 8.54 -4.22
CA GLN A 177 6.89 9.50 -4.29
C GLN A 177 6.44 9.95 -2.89
N LEU A 178 6.31 9.02 -1.96
CA LEU A 178 6.00 9.33 -0.57
C LEU A 178 7.06 10.25 0.05
N ASN A 179 8.33 9.97 -0.21
CA ASN A 179 9.44 10.75 0.33
C ASN A 179 9.51 12.19 -0.20
N ARG A 180 9.01 12.42 -1.43
CA ARG A 180 8.91 13.77 -2.02
C ARG A 180 7.77 14.60 -1.44
N ASN A 181 6.64 13.95 -1.15
CA ASN A 181 5.41 14.60 -0.69
C ASN A 181 4.80 13.79 0.45
N ARG A 182 5.43 13.79 1.61
CA ARG A 182 4.96 13.06 2.79
C ARG A 182 3.79 13.83 3.44
N PRO A 183 2.63 13.19 3.65
CA PRO A 183 1.57 13.76 4.46
C PRO A 183 2.04 14.00 5.90
N GLU A 184 1.79 15.19 6.45
CA GLU A 184 2.25 15.59 7.80
C GLU A 184 1.13 15.58 8.85
N SER A 185 -0.08 15.17 8.48
CA SER A 185 -1.24 15.22 9.38
C SER A 185 -1.13 14.26 10.55
N ILE A 186 -1.51 14.76 11.74
CA ILE A 186 -1.60 13.98 12.98
C ILE A 186 -2.87 13.13 13.06
N HIS A 187 -3.79 13.26 12.11
CA HIS A 187 -5.09 12.58 12.12
C HIS A 187 -5.06 11.18 11.52
N ASN A 188 -3.92 10.74 11.01
CA ASN A 188 -3.77 9.41 10.41
C ASN A 188 -3.08 8.44 11.38
N ASP A 189 -3.54 7.19 11.40
CA ASP A 189 -3.02 6.15 12.26
C ASP A 189 -1.82 5.42 11.62
N TYR A 190 -1.69 5.50 10.28
CA TYR A 190 -0.59 4.90 9.53
C TYR A 190 -0.35 5.62 8.20
N ILE A 191 0.84 5.40 7.65
CA ILE A 191 1.23 5.85 6.31
C ILE A 191 1.55 4.63 5.46
N CYS A 192 1.07 4.63 4.20
CA CYS A 192 1.29 3.55 3.26
C CYS A 192 2.02 4.00 2.00
N TYR A 193 2.67 3.06 1.36
CA TYR A 193 3.24 3.19 0.01
C TYR A 193 3.31 1.82 -0.66
N SER A 194 3.43 1.82 -1.99
CA SER A 194 3.58 0.57 -2.74
C SER A 194 5.05 0.16 -2.83
N ILE A 195 5.29 -1.14 -2.70
CA ILE A 195 6.60 -1.75 -2.95
C ILE A 195 6.55 -2.39 -4.34
N HIS A 196 7.49 -2.03 -5.20
CA HIS A 196 7.63 -2.56 -6.56
C HIS A 196 9.05 -3.09 -6.75
N PRO A 197 9.39 -4.26 -6.19
CA PRO A 197 10.75 -4.78 -6.23
C PRO A 197 11.23 -5.11 -7.64
N GLN A 198 10.30 -5.28 -8.59
CA GLN A 198 10.59 -5.63 -9.98
C GLN A 198 10.52 -4.44 -10.96
N GLU A 199 10.60 -3.21 -10.47
CA GLU A 199 10.45 -2.02 -11.35
C GLU A 199 11.60 -1.90 -12.36
N HIS A 200 12.82 -2.26 -11.97
CA HIS A 200 14.02 -2.13 -12.79
C HIS A 200 14.61 -3.45 -13.27
N ALA A 201 14.35 -4.53 -12.56
CA ALA A 201 14.79 -5.88 -12.92
C ALA A 201 13.83 -6.93 -12.32
N SER A 202 13.79 -8.11 -12.92
CA SER A 202 12.88 -9.19 -12.54
C SER A 202 13.58 -10.51 -12.22
N ASP A 203 14.92 -10.47 -12.09
CA ASP A 203 15.70 -11.64 -11.68
C ASP A 203 15.66 -11.84 -10.15
N ASN A 204 15.98 -13.05 -9.72
CA ASN A 204 15.90 -13.43 -8.31
C ASN A 204 16.91 -12.67 -7.43
N THR A 205 18.06 -12.32 -7.94
CA THR A 205 19.08 -11.58 -7.18
C THR A 205 18.57 -10.21 -6.82
N THR A 206 18.05 -9.45 -7.80
CA THR A 206 17.47 -8.12 -7.57
C THR A 206 16.25 -8.13 -6.64
N LEU A 207 15.52 -9.25 -6.56
CA LEU A 207 14.36 -9.38 -5.68
C LEU A 207 14.73 -9.63 -4.22
N VAL A 208 15.94 -10.12 -3.95
CA VAL A 208 16.39 -10.54 -2.61
C VAL A 208 17.32 -9.50 -1.98
N GLU A 209 18.03 -8.69 -2.77
CA GLU A 209 18.86 -7.59 -2.29
C GLU A 209 18.03 -6.40 -1.80
#